data_d18143fc00408c69dca63a2734cd0fba
#
_entry.id   d18143fc00408c69dca63a2734cd0fba
#
_cell.length_a   1.000
_cell.length_b   1.000
_cell.length_c   1.000
_cell.angle_alpha   90.00
_cell.angle_beta   90.00
_cell.angle_gamma   90.00
#
_symmetry.space_group_name_H-M   'P 1'
#
loop_
_entity.id
_entity.type
_entity.pdbx_description
1 polymer ?
#
loop_
_entity_poly.entity_id
_entity_poly.type
_entity_poly.pdbx_seq_one_letter_code
_entity_poly.pdbx_strand_id
1 'polypeptide(L)'
;MKPVSAYARLLREPRRFGFDAAVRVLTRAARRDDPADAARFCAPPGLAFPPADVTAVAPPEGGRPARVTVGLMGLAGPSGVLPRPYTEAMTGALRARSRALADFLDMLAHRHVAQFGRAGIKYRMHRAADAALDAGGPAKPDRAAQALLALTGYGTPHLVPRLAAGAEALLHYAGLFAMRPRSAERLQALASDWLGRRVEVVQFAGGWLHLAPEQRTALPRGRFPGAWNRLGVDAALGVRAWDVQARVVLRVGPLDRAAFEALLPDRPALGRFVSLVRAYLGFETGFAVNPVLAGAALAPLRLGGADPAPSGAASALGGDDPAPRLGWNTWVPPPRPLPAGTPDRDEAVFEAERVEAERAGAERAGSERAGAERDRGGRA
;
A
#
# COMPACT_ATOMS: atom_id res chain seq x y z
N MET A 1 25.44 9.52 -17.33
CA MET A 1 26.21 8.96 -16.18
C MET A 1 25.25 8.13 -15.32
N LYS A 2 25.55 6.84 -15.10
CA LYS A 2 24.78 6.03 -14.15
C LYS A 2 24.96 6.60 -12.74
N PRO A 3 23.89 6.76 -11.95
CA PRO A 3 24.01 7.25 -10.58
C PRO A 3 24.90 6.31 -9.75
N VAL A 4 25.90 6.88 -9.10
CA VAL A 4 26.79 6.12 -8.20
C VAL A 4 25.98 5.66 -7.01
N SER A 5 26.02 4.36 -6.65
CA SER A 5 25.27 3.83 -5.53
C SER A 5 25.67 4.53 -4.22
N ALA A 6 24.71 4.64 -3.27
CA ALA A 6 24.97 5.23 -1.96
C ALA A 6 26.11 4.51 -1.22
N TYR A 7 26.23 3.19 -1.39
CA TYR A 7 27.31 2.39 -0.82
C TYR A 7 28.68 2.76 -1.43
N ALA A 8 28.77 2.89 -2.75
CA ALA A 8 30.01 3.29 -3.40
C ALA A 8 30.44 4.72 -3.02
N ARG A 9 29.47 5.63 -2.78
CA ARG A 9 29.76 6.97 -2.25
C ARG A 9 30.25 6.90 -0.80
N LEU A 10 29.67 6.06 0.04
CA LEU A 10 30.11 5.87 1.42
C LEU A 10 31.55 5.38 1.50
N LEU A 11 31.95 4.46 0.64
CA LEU A 11 33.33 3.97 0.58
C LEU A 11 34.33 5.05 0.12
N ARG A 12 33.92 5.93 -0.80
CA ARG A 12 34.81 6.99 -1.33
C ARG A 12 34.89 8.22 -0.44
N GLU A 13 33.77 8.62 0.13
CA GLU A 13 33.63 9.87 0.89
C GLU A 13 32.93 9.62 2.23
N PRO A 14 33.48 8.78 3.13
CA PRO A 14 32.81 8.42 4.38
C PRO A 14 32.50 9.61 5.27
N ARG A 15 33.36 10.64 5.26
CA ARG A 15 33.24 11.84 6.09
C ARG A 15 32.02 12.73 5.75
N ARG A 16 31.40 12.51 4.59
CA ARG A 16 30.17 13.22 4.19
C ARG A 16 28.89 12.56 4.74
N PHE A 17 29.02 11.40 5.35
CA PHE A 17 27.89 10.68 5.92
C PHE A 17 27.84 10.87 7.43
N GLY A 18 26.69 11.29 7.95
CA GLY A 18 26.42 11.17 9.38
C GLY A 18 26.32 9.69 9.77
N PHE A 19 26.57 9.40 11.03
CA PHE A 19 26.62 8.02 11.56
C PHE A 19 25.38 7.20 11.19
N ASP A 20 24.17 7.71 11.43
CA ASP A 20 22.92 7.00 11.17
C ASP A 20 22.71 6.68 9.67
N ALA A 21 23.10 7.61 8.78
CA ALA A 21 23.01 7.39 7.34
C ALA A 21 24.01 6.33 6.86
N ALA A 22 25.21 6.33 7.42
CA ALA A 22 26.22 5.32 7.11
C ALA A 22 25.77 3.93 7.57
N VAL A 23 25.24 3.82 8.81
CA VAL A 23 24.70 2.56 9.35
C VAL A 23 23.59 2.02 8.44
N ARG A 24 22.64 2.86 8.02
CA ARG A 24 21.56 2.46 7.13
C ARG A 24 22.07 1.93 5.79
N VAL A 25 23.02 2.63 5.17
CA VAL A 25 23.62 2.19 3.90
C VAL A 25 24.31 0.84 4.04
N LEU A 26 25.00 0.61 5.18
CA LEU A 26 25.71 -0.64 5.46
C LEU A 26 24.76 -1.80 5.73
N THR A 27 23.73 -1.61 6.58
CA THR A 27 22.72 -2.65 6.88
C THR A 27 22.00 -3.08 5.61
N ARG A 28 21.61 -2.12 4.77
CA ARG A 28 20.97 -2.38 3.49
C ARG A 28 21.88 -3.12 2.51
N ALA A 29 23.14 -2.72 2.40
CA ALA A 29 24.13 -3.34 1.51
C ALA A 29 24.44 -4.77 1.96
N ALA A 30 24.56 -5.00 3.26
CA ALA A 30 24.81 -6.30 3.86
C ALA A 30 23.56 -7.20 3.92
N ARG A 31 22.36 -6.65 3.69
CA ARG A 31 21.05 -7.33 3.92
C ARG A 31 20.94 -7.90 5.33
N ARG A 32 21.34 -7.13 6.33
CA ARG A 32 21.29 -7.47 7.74
C ARG A 32 20.50 -6.43 8.51
N ASP A 33 19.65 -6.87 9.43
CA ASP A 33 18.82 -5.98 10.25
C ASP A 33 19.59 -5.37 11.41
N ASP A 34 20.56 -6.12 11.96
CA ASP A 34 21.39 -5.64 13.06
C ASP A 34 22.66 -4.94 12.52
N PRO A 35 22.90 -3.68 12.92
CA PRO A 35 24.13 -2.99 12.59
C PRO A 35 25.40 -3.73 13.06
N ALA A 36 25.33 -4.53 14.14
CA ALA A 36 26.46 -5.32 14.63
C ALA A 36 26.88 -6.41 13.65
N ASP A 37 25.92 -6.98 12.89
CA ASP A 37 26.19 -8.01 11.88
C ASP A 37 26.57 -7.40 10.53
N ALA A 38 26.13 -6.17 10.28
CA ALA A 38 26.35 -5.49 9.00
C ALA A 38 27.73 -4.83 8.88
N ALA A 39 28.30 -4.40 10.00
CA ALA A 39 29.57 -3.69 10.01
C ALA A 39 30.34 -3.94 11.31
N ARG A 40 31.67 -3.87 11.25
CA ARG A 40 32.54 -3.88 12.43
C ARG A 40 32.96 -2.46 12.77
N PHE A 41 32.47 -1.94 13.89
CA PHE A 41 32.77 -0.60 14.35
C PHE A 41 34.08 -0.57 15.13
N CYS A 42 34.91 0.46 14.86
CA CYS A 42 36.21 0.67 15.46
C CYS A 42 36.36 2.13 15.85
N ALA A 43 37.15 2.43 16.86
CA ALA A 43 37.52 3.79 17.23
C ALA A 43 38.73 4.29 16.42
N PRO A 44 38.86 5.61 16.13
CA PRO A 44 40.05 6.17 15.52
C PRO A 44 41.21 6.14 16.53
N PRO A 45 42.39 5.64 16.11
CA PRO A 45 43.55 5.65 17.01
C PRO A 45 44.08 7.09 17.18
N GLY A 46 44.48 7.44 18.40
CA GLY A 46 45.14 8.70 18.70
C GLY A 46 44.28 9.69 19.46
N LEU A 47 44.82 10.89 19.69
CA LEU A 47 44.20 11.96 20.50
C LEU A 47 43.63 13.11 19.66
N ALA A 48 43.81 13.07 18.34
CA ALA A 48 43.28 14.09 17.44
C ALA A 48 41.76 13.97 17.32
N PHE A 49 41.04 15.09 17.36
CA PHE A 49 39.60 15.12 17.14
C PHE A 49 39.23 14.59 15.74
N PRO A 50 38.27 13.68 15.65
CA PRO A 50 37.84 13.16 14.35
C PRO A 50 37.10 14.24 13.56
N PRO A 51 37.35 14.35 12.24
CA PRO A 51 36.76 15.39 11.40
C PRO A 51 35.27 15.14 11.06
N ALA A 52 34.76 13.97 11.38
CA ALA A 52 33.37 13.58 11.10
C ALA A 52 32.96 12.38 11.98
N ASP A 53 31.66 12.11 12.05
CA ASP A 53 31.08 10.94 12.75
C ASP A 53 31.67 9.62 12.23
N VAL A 54 31.82 9.51 10.92
CA VAL A 54 32.42 8.37 10.23
C VAL A 54 33.68 8.85 9.51
N THR A 55 34.82 8.36 9.93
CA THR A 55 36.12 8.80 9.42
C THR A 55 36.64 7.95 8.28
N ALA A 56 36.40 6.64 8.32
CA ALA A 56 36.82 5.70 7.30
C ALA A 56 35.85 4.50 7.22
N VAL A 57 35.72 3.95 6.02
CA VAL A 57 34.99 2.69 5.77
C VAL A 57 35.84 1.82 4.86
N ALA A 58 36.19 0.62 5.35
CA ALA A 58 36.83 -0.39 4.53
C ALA A 58 35.77 -1.42 4.08
N PRO A 59 35.82 -1.85 2.81
CA PRO A 59 34.87 -2.83 2.29
C PRO A 59 34.99 -4.18 3.03
N PRO A 60 33.97 -5.05 2.92
CA PRO A 60 34.05 -6.40 3.44
C PRO A 60 35.15 -7.19 2.73
N GLU A 61 35.95 -7.93 3.50
CA GLU A 61 37.06 -8.71 2.98
C GLU A 61 37.16 -10.05 3.71
N GLY A 62 37.41 -11.14 2.96
CA GLY A 62 37.63 -12.46 3.52
C GLY A 62 36.47 -13.01 4.37
N GLY A 63 35.23 -12.73 4.00
CA GLY A 63 34.01 -13.13 4.74
C GLY A 63 33.73 -12.29 6.01
N ARG A 64 34.55 -11.27 6.28
CA ARG A 64 34.33 -10.33 7.39
C ARG A 64 33.49 -9.15 6.95
N PRO A 65 32.61 -8.60 7.82
CA PRO A 65 31.83 -7.44 7.50
C PRO A 65 32.69 -6.18 7.28
N ALA A 66 32.12 -5.16 6.63
CA ALA A 66 32.78 -3.87 6.41
C ALA A 66 33.29 -3.28 7.72
N ARG A 67 34.52 -2.75 7.74
CA ARG A 67 35.10 -2.09 8.92
C ARG A 67 34.84 -0.61 8.87
N VAL A 68 34.24 -0.07 9.92
CA VAL A 68 33.83 1.36 10.00
C VAL A 68 34.53 2.02 11.18
N THR A 69 35.30 3.05 10.90
CA THR A 69 35.93 3.87 11.95
C THR A 69 35.01 5.02 12.32
N VAL A 70 34.51 4.99 13.57
CA VAL A 70 33.53 5.93 14.11
C VAL A 70 34.21 6.90 15.06
N GLY A 71 34.10 8.20 14.78
CA GLY A 71 34.63 9.26 15.61
C GLY A 71 33.70 9.75 16.73
N LEU A 72 32.43 9.32 16.67
CA LEU A 72 31.37 9.81 17.56
C LEU A 72 31.49 9.28 19.00
N MET A 73 31.86 8.02 19.16
CA MET A 73 31.98 7.32 20.43
C MET A 73 32.95 6.15 20.35
N GLY A 74 33.55 5.80 21.50
CA GLY A 74 34.47 4.67 21.62
C GLY A 74 34.94 4.48 23.07
N LEU A 75 35.72 3.45 23.33
CA LEU A 75 36.37 3.26 24.63
C LEU A 75 37.67 4.07 24.72
N ALA A 76 38.45 4.11 23.67
CA ALA A 76 39.68 4.87 23.56
C ALA A 76 39.57 5.94 22.48
N GLY A 77 40.49 6.88 22.44
CA GLY A 77 40.50 8.00 21.49
C GLY A 77 39.99 9.31 22.12
N PRO A 78 39.84 10.39 21.32
CA PRO A 78 39.46 11.71 21.82
C PRO A 78 38.05 11.76 22.41
N SER A 79 37.16 10.91 21.92
CA SER A 79 35.78 10.73 22.43
C SER A 79 35.65 9.46 23.26
N GLY A 80 36.76 8.91 23.74
CA GLY A 80 36.78 7.68 24.54
C GLY A 80 36.33 7.87 25.96
N VAL A 81 35.67 6.87 26.53
CA VAL A 81 35.21 6.89 27.93
C VAL A 81 36.36 6.55 28.89
N LEU A 82 37.36 5.78 28.41
CA LEU A 82 38.52 5.41 29.23
C LEU A 82 39.47 6.61 29.44
N PRO A 83 40.16 6.67 30.57
CA PRO A 83 41.17 7.66 30.83
C PRO A 83 42.25 7.70 29.72
N ARG A 84 42.82 8.91 29.55
CA ARG A 84 43.82 9.18 28.51
C ARG A 84 45.01 8.20 28.45
N PRO A 85 45.58 7.68 29.55
CA PRO A 85 46.65 6.74 29.53
C PRO A 85 46.38 5.48 28.73
N TYR A 86 45.10 5.00 28.67
CA TYR A 86 44.72 3.86 27.83
C TYR A 86 44.83 4.16 26.35
N THR A 87 44.48 5.39 25.94
CA THR A 87 44.62 5.83 24.54
C THR A 87 46.09 5.96 24.15
N GLU A 88 46.94 6.46 25.07
CA GLU A 88 48.39 6.57 24.90
C GLU A 88 49.04 5.17 24.79
N ALA A 89 48.68 4.24 25.68
CA ALA A 89 49.15 2.84 25.62
C ALA A 89 48.74 2.14 24.31
N MET A 90 47.47 2.32 23.89
CA MET A 90 46.96 1.81 22.62
C MET A 90 47.77 2.37 21.42
N THR A 91 48.01 3.69 21.44
CA THR A 91 48.75 4.37 20.36
C THR A 91 50.21 3.88 20.33
N GLY A 92 50.84 3.69 21.51
CA GLY A 92 52.19 3.08 21.65
C GLY A 92 52.25 1.67 21.10
N ALA A 93 51.27 0.83 21.46
CA ALA A 93 51.20 -0.54 20.94
C ALA A 93 51.02 -0.57 19.41
N LEU A 94 50.19 0.33 18.84
CA LEU A 94 50.03 0.42 17.38
C LEU A 94 51.28 0.87 16.67
N ARG A 95 52.09 1.80 17.26
CA ARG A 95 53.44 2.15 16.73
C ARG A 95 54.39 0.99 16.76
N ALA A 96 54.31 0.12 17.79
CA ALA A 96 55.04 -1.13 17.88
C ALA A 96 54.45 -2.24 16.99
N ARG A 97 53.53 -1.92 16.05
CA ARG A 97 52.83 -2.86 15.15
C ARG A 97 51.97 -3.92 15.87
N SER A 98 51.65 -3.75 17.15
CA SER A 98 50.73 -4.62 17.90
C SER A 98 49.33 -4.02 17.89
N ARG A 99 48.37 -4.77 17.36
CA ARG A 99 46.94 -4.36 17.30
C ARG A 99 46.09 -4.99 18.42
N ALA A 100 46.69 -5.85 19.25
CA ALA A 100 45.94 -6.65 20.23
C ALA A 100 45.07 -5.81 21.16
N LEU A 101 45.64 -4.73 21.75
CA LEU A 101 44.91 -3.84 22.64
C LEU A 101 43.82 -3.07 21.91
N ALA A 102 44.10 -2.56 20.69
CA ALA A 102 43.10 -1.83 19.89
C ALA A 102 41.94 -2.75 19.48
N ASP A 103 42.25 -3.97 19.01
CA ASP A 103 41.23 -4.94 18.58
C ASP A 103 40.36 -5.42 19.76
N PHE A 104 40.96 -5.55 20.96
CA PHE A 104 40.24 -5.86 22.20
C PHE A 104 39.28 -4.76 22.61
N LEU A 105 39.73 -3.50 22.63
CA LEU A 105 38.87 -2.36 22.96
C LEU A 105 37.76 -2.15 21.90
N ASP A 106 38.09 -2.31 20.62
CA ASP A 106 37.12 -2.26 19.54
C ASP A 106 36.07 -3.37 19.65
N MET A 107 36.44 -4.56 20.06
CA MET A 107 35.53 -5.69 20.29
C MET A 107 34.52 -5.38 21.39
N LEU A 108 34.94 -4.77 22.50
CA LEU A 108 34.06 -4.36 23.59
C LEU A 108 33.15 -3.20 23.16
N ALA A 109 33.68 -2.21 22.45
CA ALA A 109 32.95 -1.03 22.00
C ALA A 109 31.94 -1.33 20.91
N HIS A 110 32.24 -2.29 20.04
CA HIS A 110 31.48 -2.62 18.83
C HIS A 110 29.97 -2.78 19.08
N ARG A 111 29.59 -3.57 20.10
CA ARG A 111 28.19 -3.81 20.43
C ARG A 111 27.48 -2.53 20.91
N HIS A 112 28.16 -1.71 21.68
CA HIS A 112 27.60 -0.44 22.19
C HIS A 112 27.38 0.56 21.06
N VAL A 113 28.31 0.68 20.13
CA VAL A 113 28.17 1.52 18.93
C VAL A 113 27.00 1.04 18.06
N ALA A 114 26.87 -0.28 17.85
CA ALA A 114 25.74 -0.86 17.12
C ALA A 114 24.40 -0.57 17.82
N GLN A 115 24.33 -0.70 19.14
CA GLN A 115 23.13 -0.36 19.93
C GLN A 115 22.80 1.12 19.86
N PHE A 116 23.77 1.99 19.82
CA PHE A 116 23.56 3.42 19.61
C PHE A 116 22.92 3.70 18.24
N GLY A 117 23.39 3.01 17.17
CA GLY A 117 22.77 3.04 15.86
C GLY A 117 21.30 2.57 15.88
N ARG A 118 21.00 1.50 16.60
CA ARG A 118 19.61 1.03 16.79
C ARG A 118 18.76 2.02 17.59
N ALA A 119 19.33 2.64 18.63
CA ALA A 119 18.64 3.66 19.41
C ALA A 119 18.26 4.89 18.56
N GLY A 120 19.11 5.24 17.58
CA GLY A 120 18.85 6.31 16.61
C GLY A 120 17.65 6.06 15.70
N ILE A 121 17.22 4.80 15.55
CA ILE A 121 16.05 4.40 14.75
C ILE A 121 14.77 4.41 15.62
N LYS A 122 14.87 3.97 16.88
CA LYS A 122 13.74 3.58 17.74
C LYS A 122 12.59 4.59 17.84
N TYR A 123 12.91 5.90 17.98
CA TYR A 123 11.91 6.96 18.18
C TYR A 123 11.81 7.94 17.00
N ARG A 124 12.37 7.60 15.88
CA ARG A 124 12.30 8.40 14.65
C ARG A 124 11.46 7.66 13.61
N MET A 125 10.17 8.02 13.48
CA MET A 125 9.18 7.31 12.66
C MET A 125 9.67 7.07 11.24
N HIS A 126 10.25 8.07 10.57
CA HIS A 126 10.77 7.91 9.20
C HIS A 126 11.89 6.88 9.10
N ARG A 127 12.77 6.78 10.12
CA ARG A 127 13.84 5.78 10.14
C ARG A 127 13.34 4.39 10.48
N ALA A 128 12.36 4.30 11.36
CA ALA A 128 11.71 3.03 11.69
C ALA A 128 10.95 2.47 10.47
N ALA A 129 10.23 3.33 9.74
CA ALA A 129 9.56 2.96 8.50
C ALA A 129 10.56 2.50 7.42
N ASP A 130 11.65 3.24 7.22
CA ASP A 130 12.70 2.85 6.28
C ASP A 130 13.35 1.50 6.64
N ALA A 131 13.62 1.27 7.93
CA ALA A 131 14.18 0.00 8.39
C ALA A 131 13.21 -1.16 8.21
N ALA A 132 11.92 -0.95 8.44
CA ALA A 132 10.89 -1.96 8.21
C ALA A 132 10.76 -2.32 6.71
N LEU A 133 10.83 -1.33 5.82
CA LEU A 133 10.83 -1.56 4.37
C LEU A 133 12.05 -2.36 3.91
N ASP A 134 13.24 -2.06 4.47
CA ASP A 134 14.47 -2.77 4.14
C ASP A 134 14.47 -4.23 4.69
N ALA A 135 13.78 -4.49 5.81
CA ALA A 135 13.71 -5.81 6.47
C ALA A 135 12.68 -6.78 5.89
N GLY A 136 11.68 -6.32 5.17
CA GLY A 136 10.62 -7.22 4.66
C GLY A 136 9.49 -6.54 3.90
N GLY A 137 9.64 -5.26 3.61
CA GLY A 137 8.65 -4.51 2.86
C GLY A 137 7.33 -4.29 3.61
N PRO A 138 6.23 -4.00 2.89
CA PRO A 138 4.93 -3.66 3.48
C PRO A 138 4.30 -4.79 4.31
N ALA A 139 4.82 -6.03 4.21
CA ALA A 139 4.34 -7.17 4.99
C ALA A 139 4.70 -7.09 6.48
N LYS A 140 5.69 -6.25 6.86
CA LYS A 140 6.14 -6.11 8.25
C LYS A 140 6.15 -4.63 8.67
N PRO A 141 4.96 -4.09 8.99
CA PRO A 141 4.84 -2.68 9.37
C PRO A 141 5.65 -2.36 10.63
N ASP A 142 6.16 -1.15 10.73
CA ASP A 142 6.82 -0.66 11.93
C ASP A 142 5.83 -0.48 13.10
N ARG A 143 6.33 -0.16 14.29
CA ARG A 143 5.48 -0.02 15.49
C ARG A 143 4.45 1.10 15.38
N ALA A 144 4.79 2.20 14.71
CA ALA A 144 3.87 3.33 14.52
C ALA A 144 2.76 2.93 13.55
N ALA A 145 3.12 2.30 12.43
CA ALA A 145 2.15 1.75 11.49
C ALA A 145 1.25 0.68 12.12
N GLN A 146 1.79 -0.20 12.96
CA GLN A 146 1.00 -1.18 13.72
C GLN A 146 -0.01 -0.51 14.67
N ALA A 147 0.43 0.53 15.39
CA ALA A 147 -0.47 1.29 16.27
C ALA A 147 -1.58 1.99 15.49
N LEU A 148 -1.27 2.61 14.35
CA LEU A 148 -2.27 3.23 13.48
C LEU A 148 -3.24 2.20 12.91
N LEU A 149 -2.75 1.05 12.44
CA LEU A 149 -3.60 -0.05 11.98
C LEU A 149 -4.52 -0.57 13.10
N ALA A 150 -4.02 -0.67 14.34
CA ALA A 150 -4.84 -1.07 15.48
C ALA A 150 -5.97 -0.05 15.76
N LEU A 151 -5.67 1.26 15.69
CA LEU A 151 -6.68 2.31 15.84
C LEU A 151 -7.75 2.30 14.75
N THR A 152 -7.39 1.89 13.53
CA THR A 152 -8.36 1.75 12.42
C THR A 152 -9.18 0.47 12.48
N GLY A 153 -8.84 -0.48 13.36
CA GLY A 153 -9.46 -1.80 13.46
C GLY A 153 -8.80 -2.88 12.60
N TYR A 154 -7.68 -2.56 11.94
CA TYR A 154 -6.94 -3.48 11.05
C TYR A 154 -5.64 -4.02 11.67
N GLY A 155 -5.47 -3.89 12.98
CA GLY A 155 -4.31 -4.41 13.71
C GLY A 155 -4.27 -5.94 13.85
N THR A 156 -5.37 -6.63 13.55
CA THR A 156 -5.43 -8.08 13.61
C THR A 156 -4.66 -8.71 12.43
N PRO A 157 -3.84 -9.75 12.68
CA PRO A 157 -3.15 -10.48 11.62
C PRO A 157 -4.11 -10.96 10.52
N HIS A 158 -3.64 -10.99 9.29
CA HIS A 158 -4.36 -11.47 8.10
C HIS A 158 -5.53 -10.60 7.58
N LEU A 159 -5.89 -9.49 8.23
CA LEU A 159 -6.90 -8.55 7.68
C LEU A 159 -6.33 -7.70 6.54
N VAL A 160 -5.16 -7.09 6.76
CA VAL A 160 -4.53 -6.20 5.79
C VAL A 160 -4.23 -6.88 4.44
N PRO A 161 -3.72 -8.13 4.37
CA PRO A 161 -3.50 -8.80 3.08
C PRO A 161 -4.75 -9.04 2.24
N ARG A 162 -5.94 -9.04 2.85
CA ARG A 162 -7.23 -9.17 2.14
C ARG A 162 -7.72 -7.86 1.53
N LEU A 163 -7.12 -6.74 1.92
CA LEU A 163 -7.49 -5.41 1.45
C LEU A 163 -6.78 -5.10 0.13
N ALA A 164 -7.51 -5.02 -0.97
CA ALA A 164 -6.95 -4.68 -2.27
C ALA A 164 -6.36 -3.27 -2.35
N ALA A 165 -6.88 -2.35 -1.54
CA ALA A 165 -6.35 -0.99 -1.43
C ALA A 165 -4.96 -0.92 -0.76
N GLY A 166 -4.56 -1.98 -0.03
CA GLY A 166 -3.29 -2.05 0.67
C GLY A 166 -3.26 -1.35 2.03
N ALA A 167 -2.22 -1.64 2.83
CA ALA A 167 -2.03 -1.04 4.14
C ALA A 167 -1.80 0.46 4.10
N GLU A 168 -1.12 0.95 3.05
CA GLU A 168 -0.76 2.37 2.90
C GLU A 168 -1.98 3.28 2.87
N ALA A 169 -3.07 2.83 2.21
CA ALA A 169 -4.33 3.55 2.20
C ALA A 169 -4.92 3.72 3.60
N LEU A 170 -4.93 2.64 4.39
CA LEU A 170 -5.42 2.69 5.77
C LEU A 170 -4.57 3.59 6.66
N LEU A 171 -3.24 3.57 6.49
CA LEU A 171 -2.31 4.39 7.24
C LEU A 171 -2.48 5.87 6.89
N HIS A 172 -2.65 6.19 5.60
CA HIS A 172 -2.86 7.56 5.13
C HIS A 172 -4.16 8.15 5.68
N TYR A 173 -5.24 7.39 5.60
CA TYR A 173 -6.57 7.82 6.06
C TYR A 173 -6.91 7.35 7.50
N ALA A 174 -5.91 7.00 8.30
CA ALA A 174 -6.12 6.44 9.64
C ALA A 174 -7.04 7.29 10.52
N GLY A 175 -6.92 8.62 10.44
CA GLY A 175 -7.80 9.56 11.16
C GLY A 175 -9.26 9.41 10.78
N LEU A 176 -9.58 9.28 9.48
CA LEU A 176 -10.95 9.10 9.00
C LEU A 176 -11.51 7.73 9.39
N PHE A 177 -10.67 6.70 9.36
CA PHE A 177 -11.07 5.33 9.75
C PHE A 177 -11.29 5.18 11.26
N ALA A 178 -10.55 5.91 12.09
CA ALA A 178 -10.69 5.84 13.55
C ALA A 178 -11.94 6.57 14.06
N MET A 179 -12.42 7.59 13.33
CA MET A 179 -13.58 8.38 13.75
C MET A 179 -14.90 7.61 13.65
N ARG A 180 -15.78 7.82 14.65
CA ARG A 180 -17.15 7.31 14.70
C ARG A 180 -18.10 8.47 15.06
N PRO A 181 -19.36 8.50 14.55
CA PRO A 181 -19.90 7.70 13.46
C PRO A 181 -19.26 8.04 12.10
N ARG A 182 -19.38 7.13 11.14
CA ARG A 182 -18.90 7.35 9.78
C ARG A 182 -19.94 8.14 8.98
N SER A 183 -19.56 9.32 8.49
CA SER A 183 -20.47 10.21 7.75
C SER A 183 -20.25 10.10 6.24
N ALA A 184 -21.30 10.41 5.47
CA ALA A 184 -21.23 10.50 4.01
C ALA A 184 -20.24 11.57 3.53
N GLU A 185 -20.16 12.71 4.23
CA GLU A 185 -19.21 13.79 3.93
C GLU A 185 -17.74 13.32 4.02
N ARG A 186 -17.39 12.59 5.09
CA ARG A 186 -16.05 12.03 5.24
C ARG A 186 -15.75 10.96 4.20
N LEU A 187 -16.75 10.14 3.85
CA LEU A 187 -16.62 9.17 2.76
C LEU A 187 -16.37 9.89 1.44
N GLN A 188 -17.09 10.96 1.17
CA GLN A 188 -16.92 11.78 -0.03
C GLN A 188 -15.53 12.39 -0.10
N ALA A 189 -15.03 12.95 1.00
CA ALA A 189 -13.69 13.51 1.10
C ALA A 189 -12.61 12.44 0.86
N LEU A 190 -12.71 11.27 1.53
CA LEU A 190 -11.81 10.14 1.35
C LEU A 190 -11.81 9.64 -0.10
N ALA A 191 -12.99 9.44 -0.68
CA ALA A 191 -13.13 8.94 -2.04
C ALA A 191 -12.59 9.93 -3.08
N SER A 192 -12.84 11.22 -2.88
CA SER A 192 -12.37 12.27 -3.79
C SER A 192 -10.85 12.42 -3.75
N ASP A 193 -10.25 12.36 -2.56
CA ASP A 193 -8.80 12.43 -2.37
C ASP A 193 -8.11 11.19 -2.95
N TRP A 194 -8.65 10.00 -2.68
CA TRP A 194 -8.10 8.73 -3.20
C TRP A 194 -8.08 8.66 -4.73
N LEU A 195 -9.17 9.08 -5.39
CA LEU A 195 -9.28 9.05 -6.84
C LEU A 195 -8.63 10.28 -7.51
N GLY A 196 -8.34 11.36 -6.76
CA GLY A 196 -7.94 12.64 -7.32
C GLY A 196 -9.02 13.24 -8.23
N ARG A 197 -10.29 12.92 -8.03
CA ARG A 197 -11.44 13.30 -8.82
C ARG A 197 -12.62 13.64 -7.90
N ARG A 198 -13.53 14.47 -8.40
CA ARG A 198 -14.76 14.78 -7.65
C ARG A 198 -15.59 13.51 -7.47
N VAL A 199 -15.95 13.23 -6.25
CA VAL A 199 -16.90 12.16 -5.90
C VAL A 199 -18.03 12.79 -5.10
N GLU A 200 -19.26 12.42 -5.40
CA GLU A 200 -20.46 12.80 -4.68
C GLU A 200 -21.10 11.55 -4.10
N VAL A 201 -21.45 11.58 -2.82
CA VAL A 201 -22.13 10.47 -2.15
C VAL A 201 -23.62 10.72 -2.11
N VAL A 202 -24.37 10.00 -2.95
CA VAL A 202 -25.83 10.03 -2.97
C VAL A 202 -26.35 9.07 -1.91
N GLN A 203 -26.96 9.61 -0.86
CA GLN A 203 -27.54 8.86 0.25
C GLN A 203 -28.96 8.38 -0.10
N PHE A 204 -29.45 7.39 0.64
CA PHE A 204 -30.80 6.86 0.49
C PHE A 204 -31.12 6.36 -0.94
N ALA A 205 -30.12 5.81 -1.61
CA ALA A 205 -30.31 5.16 -2.90
C ALA A 205 -30.95 3.80 -2.68
N GLY A 206 -32.27 3.73 -2.72
CA GLY A 206 -33.02 2.50 -2.44
C GLY A 206 -32.55 1.29 -3.24
N GLY A 207 -32.77 0.13 -2.70
CA GLY A 207 -32.40 -1.16 -3.31
C GLY A 207 -33.39 -2.28 -2.97
N TRP A 208 -33.43 -3.29 -3.84
CA TRP A 208 -34.21 -4.50 -3.61
C TRP A 208 -33.42 -5.48 -2.75
N LEU A 209 -33.81 -5.68 -1.51
CA LEU A 209 -33.25 -6.70 -0.62
C LEU A 209 -33.94 -8.05 -0.84
N HIS A 210 -33.16 -9.11 -0.92
CA HIS A 210 -33.70 -10.46 -0.95
C HIS A 210 -34.21 -10.88 0.42
N LEU A 211 -35.48 -11.28 0.48
CA LEU A 211 -36.06 -11.85 1.69
C LEU A 211 -35.57 -13.28 1.89
N ALA A 212 -35.12 -13.60 3.08
CA ALA A 212 -34.79 -14.97 3.44
C ALA A 212 -36.06 -15.86 3.34
N PRO A 213 -35.92 -17.15 3.01
CA PRO A 213 -37.09 -18.05 2.86
C PRO A 213 -38.06 -17.98 4.03
N GLU A 214 -37.55 -17.83 5.24
CA GLU A 214 -38.33 -17.80 6.51
C GLU A 214 -39.12 -16.49 6.66
N GLN A 215 -38.73 -15.44 5.93
CA GLN A 215 -39.39 -14.12 5.97
C GLN A 215 -40.38 -13.92 4.83
N ARG A 216 -40.55 -14.88 3.95
CA ARG A 216 -41.46 -14.78 2.80
C ARG A 216 -42.85 -15.18 3.20
N THR A 217 -43.84 -14.51 2.64
CA THR A 217 -45.25 -14.90 2.77
C THR A 217 -45.45 -16.34 2.25
N ALA A 218 -45.99 -17.19 3.09
CA ALA A 218 -46.32 -18.54 2.74
C ALA A 218 -47.79 -18.85 3.10
N LEU A 219 -48.55 -19.32 2.12
CA LEU A 219 -49.95 -19.70 2.33
C LEU A 219 -50.06 -21.02 3.14
N PRO A 220 -51.17 -21.22 3.86
CA PRO A 220 -51.41 -22.45 4.57
C PRO A 220 -51.35 -23.66 3.63
N ARG A 221 -50.66 -24.73 4.08
CA ARG A 221 -50.57 -25.97 3.28
C ARG A 221 -50.57 -27.19 4.24
N GLY A 222 -51.59 -28.00 4.12
CA GLY A 222 -51.78 -29.16 5.00
C GLY A 222 -51.88 -28.72 6.46
N ARG A 223 -50.95 -29.22 7.33
CA ARG A 223 -50.87 -28.84 8.76
C ARG A 223 -50.06 -27.58 9.00
N PHE A 224 -49.42 -27.03 8.00
CA PHE A 224 -48.67 -25.80 8.12
C PHE A 224 -49.62 -24.58 8.01
N PRO A 225 -49.73 -23.72 9.05
CA PRO A 225 -50.69 -22.62 9.07
C PRO A 225 -50.33 -21.46 8.15
N GLY A 226 -49.17 -21.56 7.47
CA GLY A 226 -48.60 -20.45 6.72
C GLY A 226 -47.74 -19.54 7.59
N ALA A 227 -47.06 -18.60 6.99
CA ALA A 227 -46.25 -17.57 7.66
C ALA A 227 -46.42 -16.25 6.93
N TRP A 228 -46.41 -15.13 7.65
CA TRP A 228 -46.48 -13.78 7.09
C TRP A 228 -47.60 -13.62 6.07
N ASN A 229 -48.79 -14.14 6.35
CA ASN A 229 -49.89 -14.28 5.38
C ASN A 229 -51.12 -13.42 5.70
N ARG A 230 -51.01 -12.49 6.65
CA ARG A 230 -52.10 -11.59 7.03
C ARG A 230 -52.06 -10.33 6.19
N LEU A 231 -53.00 -10.17 5.28
CA LEU A 231 -53.09 -9.01 4.39
C LEU A 231 -53.23 -7.70 5.20
N GLY A 232 -52.44 -6.70 4.83
CA GLY A 232 -52.43 -5.39 5.52
C GLY A 232 -51.66 -5.39 6.87
N VAL A 233 -51.10 -6.52 7.32
CA VAL A 233 -50.34 -6.62 8.56
C VAL A 233 -48.89 -7.04 8.31
N ASP A 234 -48.69 -8.23 7.73
CA ASP A 234 -47.36 -8.81 7.56
C ASP A 234 -47.15 -9.52 6.19
N ALA A 235 -48.14 -9.52 5.32
CA ALA A 235 -48.04 -10.12 4.01
C ALA A 235 -47.22 -9.22 3.04
N ALA A 236 -46.12 -9.76 2.53
CA ALA A 236 -45.33 -9.12 1.46
C ALA A 236 -45.26 -10.02 0.24
N LEU A 237 -45.75 -9.55 -0.92
CA LEU A 237 -45.72 -10.31 -2.16
C LEU A 237 -44.32 -10.32 -2.76
N GLY A 238 -43.84 -11.52 -3.11
CA GLY A 238 -42.59 -11.71 -3.78
C GLY A 238 -41.42 -12.15 -2.88
N VAL A 239 -40.24 -12.14 -3.45
CA VAL A 239 -39.00 -12.62 -2.81
C VAL A 239 -38.04 -11.46 -2.46
N ARG A 240 -38.47 -10.23 -2.67
CA ARG A 240 -37.68 -9.01 -2.45
C ARG A 240 -38.54 -7.94 -1.80
N ALA A 241 -37.94 -7.15 -0.91
CA ALA A 241 -38.52 -5.95 -0.33
C ALA A 241 -37.70 -4.73 -0.77
N TRP A 242 -38.38 -3.62 -1.02
CA TRP A 242 -37.72 -2.35 -1.29
C TRP A 242 -37.29 -1.69 0.00
N ASP A 243 -36.00 -1.38 0.14
CA ASP A 243 -35.46 -0.64 1.27
C ASP A 243 -34.80 0.64 0.77
N VAL A 244 -35.28 1.78 1.27
CA VAL A 244 -34.75 3.11 0.92
C VAL A 244 -33.35 3.32 1.49
N GLN A 245 -33.02 2.67 2.61
CA GLN A 245 -31.74 2.81 3.30
C GLN A 245 -30.71 1.75 2.90
N ALA A 246 -31.05 0.88 1.94
CA ALA A 246 -30.23 -0.29 1.59
C ALA A 246 -28.81 0.07 1.16
N ARG A 247 -28.62 1.21 0.49
CA ARG A 247 -27.32 1.53 -0.09
C ARG A 247 -27.07 3.02 -0.28
N VAL A 248 -25.81 3.35 -0.57
CA VAL A 248 -25.36 4.66 -1.06
C VAL A 248 -24.78 4.52 -2.47
N VAL A 249 -24.83 5.57 -3.28
CA VAL A 249 -24.19 5.59 -4.61
C VAL A 249 -23.08 6.64 -4.62
N LEU A 250 -21.88 6.22 -5.01
CA LEU A 250 -20.75 7.11 -5.20
C LEU A 250 -20.68 7.53 -6.68
N ARG A 251 -21.07 8.75 -6.98
CA ARG A 251 -20.97 9.34 -8.31
C ARG A 251 -19.59 9.95 -8.49
N VAL A 252 -18.84 9.45 -9.48
CA VAL A 252 -17.45 9.85 -9.74
C VAL A 252 -17.38 10.62 -11.05
N GLY A 253 -17.06 11.88 -11.02
CA GLY A 253 -16.88 12.61 -12.27
C GLY A 253 -17.50 14.00 -12.30
N PRO A 254 -17.66 14.60 -13.52
CA PRO A 254 -17.53 13.96 -14.84
C PRO A 254 -16.10 13.56 -15.21
N LEU A 255 -15.95 12.44 -15.91
CA LEU A 255 -14.68 11.81 -16.27
C LEU A 255 -14.42 11.90 -17.78
N ASP A 256 -13.15 11.99 -18.16
CA ASP A 256 -12.72 11.70 -19.52
C ASP A 256 -12.84 10.19 -19.83
N ARG A 257 -12.71 9.84 -21.11
CA ARG A 257 -12.86 8.45 -21.56
C ARG A 257 -11.88 7.48 -20.86
N ALA A 258 -10.62 7.85 -20.75
CA ALA A 258 -9.58 7.01 -20.16
C ALA A 258 -9.81 6.77 -18.67
N ALA A 259 -10.16 7.82 -17.91
CA ALA A 259 -10.47 7.70 -16.49
C ALA A 259 -11.76 6.91 -16.24
N PHE A 260 -12.76 7.05 -17.11
CA PHE A 260 -13.99 6.26 -17.06
C PHE A 260 -13.68 4.75 -17.25
N GLU A 261 -12.91 4.42 -18.28
CA GLU A 261 -12.53 3.05 -18.59
C GLU A 261 -11.64 2.39 -17.52
N ALA A 262 -10.83 3.19 -16.83
CA ALA A 262 -10.07 2.71 -15.68
C ALA A 262 -10.96 2.28 -14.49
N LEU A 263 -12.20 2.79 -14.43
CA LEU A 263 -13.18 2.47 -13.38
C LEU A 263 -14.22 1.42 -13.83
N LEU A 264 -13.95 0.64 -14.87
CA LEU A 264 -14.79 -0.50 -15.25
C LEU A 264 -14.59 -1.69 -14.29
N PRO A 265 -15.58 -2.58 -14.14
CA PRO A 265 -15.56 -3.71 -13.19
C PRO A 265 -14.37 -4.66 -13.33
N ASP A 266 -13.89 -4.86 -14.55
CA ASP A 266 -12.74 -5.71 -14.85
C ASP A 266 -11.38 -5.03 -14.59
N ARG A 267 -11.38 -3.76 -14.21
CA ARG A 267 -10.14 -3.01 -13.99
C ARG A 267 -9.72 -2.99 -12.52
N PRO A 268 -8.41 -3.12 -12.25
CA PRO A 268 -7.91 -3.18 -10.87
C PRO A 268 -8.14 -1.89 -10.08
N ALA A 269 -8.31 -0.75 -10.76
CA ALA A 269 -8.55 0.53 -10.10
C ALA A 269 -9.89 0.53 -9.38
N LEU A 270 -10.97 0.06 -10.02
CA LEU A 270 -12.28 -0.04 -9.38
C LEU A 270 -12.25 -1.04 -8.22
N GLY A 271 -11.62 -2.21 -8.39
CA GLY A 271 -11.51 -3.22 -7.32
C GLY A 271 -10.80 -2.69 -6.08
N ARG A 272 -9.72 -1.90 -6.25
CA ARG A 272 -9.03 -1.24 -5.15
C ARG A 272 -9.89 -0.17 -4.49
N PHE A 273 -10.60 0.62 -5.28
CA PHE A 273 -11.51 1.65 -4.76
C PHE A 273 -12.68 1.03 -3.99
N VAL A 274 -13.33 0.03 -4.53
CA VAL A 274 -14.41 -0.72 -3.84
C VAL A 274 -13.92 -1.32 -2.53
N SER A 275 -12.73 -1.91 -2.51
CA SER A 275 -12.11 -2.44 -1.29
C SER A 275 -11.88 -1.37 -0.21
N LEU A 276 -11.45 -0.17 -0.60
CA LEU A 276 -11.26 0.95 0.32
C LEU A 276 -12.59 1.44 0.90
N VAL A 277 -13.59 1.62 0.04
CA VAL A 277 -14.94 2.07 0.44
C VAL A 277 -15.60 1.01 1.34
N ARG A 278 -15.48 -0.28 1.03
CA ARG A 278 -15.96 -1.38 1.85
C ARG A 278 -15.30 -1.38 3.23
N ALA A 279 -13.98 -1.17 3.28
CA ALA A 279 -13.25 -1.04 4.54
C ALA A 279 -13.75 0.13 5.39
N TYR A 280 -14.18 1.23 4.76
CA TYR A 280 -14.75 2.38 5.45
C TYR A 280 -16.19 2.15 5.89
N LEU A 281 -17.10 1.71 5.02
CA LEU A 281 -18.52 1.51 5.31
C LEU A 281 -18.79 0.29 6.20
N GLY A 282 -18.02 -0.77 6.05
CA GLY A 282 -18.32 -2.08 6.62
C GLY A 282 -19.26 -2.90 5.72
N PHE A 283 -19.90 -3.91 6.28
CA PHE A 283 -20.77 -4.83 5.54
C PHE A 283 -22.27 -4.54 5.73
N GLU A 284 -22.62 -3.64 6.63
CA GLU A 284 -24.03 -3.33 6.93
C GLU A 284 -24.69 -2.50 5.83
N THR A 285 -23.94 -1.59 5.20
CA THR A 285 -24.46 -0.70 4.16
C THR A 285 -23.93 -1.14 2.79
N GLY A 286 -24.85 -1.43 1.88
CA GLY A 286 -24.52 -1.64 0.47
C GLY A 286 -24.04 -0.35 -0.19
N PHE A 287 -23.29 -0.45 -1.27
CA PHE A 287 -22.97 0.70 -2.10
C PHE A 287 -22.74 0.32 -3.56
N ALA A 288 -22.92 1.31 -4.40
CA ALA A 288 -22.60 1.21 -5.82
C ALA A 288 -21.67 2.35 -6.25
N VAL A 289 -20.87 2.12 -7.27
CA VAL A 289 -20.03 3.14 -7.90
C VAL A 289 -20.64 3.50 -9.24
N ASN A 290 -20.85 4.79 -9.45
CA ASN A 290 -21.39 5.34 -10.68
C ASN A 290 -20.35 6.26 -11.32
N PRO A 291 -19.47 5.77 -12.20
CA PRO A 291 -18.61 6.63 -12.98
C PRO A 291 -19.43 7.38 -14.00
N VAL A 292 -19.28 8.70 -14.04
CA VAL A 292 -20.01 9.61 -14.94
C VAL A 292 -19.09 9.98 -16.08
N LEU A 293 -19.44 9.61 -17.31
CA LEU A 293 -18.68 9.99 -18.50
C LEU A 293 -19.09 11.39 -18.96
N ALA A 294 -18.12 12.29 -19.13
CA ALA A 294 -18.37 13.61 -19.70
C ALA A 294 -18.99 13.50 -21.10
N GLY A 295 -20.07 14.25 -21.36
CA GLY A 295 -20.76 14.22 -22.64
C GLY A 295 -19.86 14.49 -23.83
N ALA A 296 -18.85 15.35 -23.67
CA ALA A 296 -17.84 15.64 -24.70
C ALA A 296 -16.92 14.45 -25.02
N ALA A 297 -16.78 13.49 -24.08
CA ALA A 297 -15.93 12.30 -24.22
C ALA A 297 -16.68 11.08 -24.81
N LEU A 298 -17.94 11.26 -25.22
CA LEU A 298 -18.75 10.20 -25.79
C LEU A 298 -18.22 9.79 -27.19
N ALA A 299 -17.79 8.54 -27.31
CA ALA A 299 -17.33 7.97 -28.59
C ALA A 299 -18.51 7.37 -29.38
N PRO A 300 -18.49 7.42 -30.72
CA PRO A 300 -19.48 6.76 -31.55
C PRO A 300 -19.38 5.25 -31.44
N LEU A 301 -20.51 4.59 -31.30
CA LEU A 301 -20.61 3.15 -31.42
C LEU A 301 -20.45 2.76 -32.90
N ARG A 302 -19.50 1.87 -33.20
CA ARG A 302 -19.32 1.29 -34.54
C ARG A 302 -19.69 -0.20 -34.50
N LEU A 303 -20.54 -0.62 -35.38
CA LEU A 303 -20.91 -2.02 -35.58
C LEU A 303 -20.02 -2.61 -36.69
N GLY A 304 -19.32 -3.74 -36.41
CA GLY A 304 -18.66 -4.54 -37.43
C GLY A 304 -17.38 -3.95 -38.02
N GLY A 305 -16.58 -3.22 -37.30
CA GLY A 305 -15.30 -2.73 -37.80
C GLY A 305 -14.11 -3.26 -37.00
N ALA A 306 -13.31 -4.12 -37.63
CA ALA A 306 -11.95 -4.43 -37.18
C ALA A 306 -10.94 -3.38 -37.67
N ASP A 307 -11.38 -2.12 -37.91
CA ASP A 307 -10.45 -1.07 -38.30
C ASP A 307 -9.87 -0.41 -37.04
N PRO A 308 -8.54 -0.45 -36.90
CA PRO A 308 -7.88 0.32 -35.83
C PRO A 308 -8.21 1.80 -36.03
N ALA A 309 -8.53 2.47 -34.96
CA ALA A 309 -8.74 3.93 -34.95
C ALA A 309 -7.54 4.61 -35.66
N PRO A 310 -7.76 5.72 -36.42
CA PRO A 310 -6.66 6.42 -37.02
C PRO A 310 -5.65 6.82 -35.96
N SER A 311 -4.47 6.29 -36.10
CA SER A 311 -3.30 6.52 -35.24
C SER A 311 -2.97 8.01 -35.20
N GLY A 312 -3.38 8.68 -34.12
CA GLY A 312 -3.08 10.09 -33.89
C GLY A 312 -3.01 10.48 -32.44
N ALA A 313 -3.48 9.60 -31.56
CA ALA A 313 -3.30 9.76 -30.11
C ALA A 313 -2.85 8.39 -29.57
N ALA A 314 -1.58 8.07 -29.78
CA ALA A 314 -0.95 6.94 -29.11
C ALA A 314 -1.07 7.17 -27.60
N SER A 315 -1.96 6.37 -26.98
CA SER A 315 -2.07 6.28 -25.53
C SER A 315 -0.70 5.90 -24.99
N ALA A 316 -0.04 6.83 -24.30
CA ALA A 316 1.25 6.61 -23.63
C ALA A 316 1.17 5.63 -22.43
N LEU A 317 0.03 4.98 -22.26
CA LEU A 317 -0.25 3.93 -21.28
C LEU A 317 -0.77 2.72 -22.05
N GLY A 318 0.16 1.84 -22.45
CA GLY A 318 -0.12 0.61 -23.20
C GLY A 318 -1.33 -0.18 -22.64
N GLY A 319 -2.45 -0.06 -23.28
CA GLY A 319 -3.70 -0.74 -22.92
C GLY A 319 -4.59 -0.83 -24.13
N ASP A 320 -4.97 -2.06 -24.49
CA ASP A 320 -6.00 -2.38 -25.44
C ASP A 320 -7.25 -1.54 -25.15
N ASP A 321 -7.73 -0.81 -26.14
CA ASP A 321 -8.98 -0.06 -26.07
C ASP A 321 -10.10 -1.08 -25.79
N PRO A 322 -10.80 -0.99 -24.65
CA PRO A 322 -11.72 -2.04 -24.25
C PRO A 322 -12.86 -2.13 -25.25
N ALA A 323 -13.12 -3.31 -25.74
CA ALA A 323 -14.24 -3.59 -26.65
C ALA A 323 -15.55 -3.01 -26.08
N PRO A 324 -16.46 -2.49 -26.94
CA PRO A 324 -17.76 -1.97 -26.49
C PRO A 324 -18.54 -3.06 -25.73
N ARG A 325 -19.00 -2.72 -24.52
CA ARG A 325 -19.76 -3.62 -23.64
C ARG A 325 -21.09 -2.97 -23.27
N LEU A 326 -22.18 -3.65 -23.59
CA LEU A 326 -23.52 -3.18 -23.25
C LEU A 326 -23.70 -3.05 -21.73
N GLY A 327 -24.24 -1.91 -21.29
CA GLY A 327 -24.47 -1.60 -19.88
C GLY A 327 -23.20 -1.15 -19.11
N TRP A 328 -22.04 -1.07 -19.77
CA TRP A 328 -20.80 -0.63 -19.14
C TRP A 328 -20.27 0.67 -19.76
N ASN A 329 -19.86 0.62 -21.05
CA ASN A 329 -19.17 1.72 -21.72
C ASN A 329 -19.77 2.06 -23.09
N THR A 330 -21.01 1.63 -23.36
CA THR A 330 -21.65 1.73 -24.68
C THR A 330 -22.93 2.54 -24.57
N TRP A 331 -23.02 3.59 -25.37
CA TRP A 331 -24.20 4.42 -25.54
C TRP A 331 -24.49 4.62 -27.03
N VAL A 332 -25.76 4.77 -27.37
CA VAL A 332 -26.15 5.21 -28.70
C VAL A 332 -25.95 6.75 -28.75
N PRO A 333 -24.95 7.24 -29.48
CA PRO A 333 -24.66 8.66 -29.50
C PRO A 333 -25.71 9.41 -30.31
N PRO A 334 -25.96 10.68 -30.01
CA PRO A 334 -26.72 11.57 -30.89
C PRO A 334 -25.97 11.79 -32.22
N PRO A 335 -26.66 12.29 -33.29
CA PRO A 335 -26.03 12.59 -34.57
C PRO A 335 -24.80 13.50 -34.39
N ARG A 336 -23.82 13.34 -35.23
CA ARG A 336 -22.62 14.19 -35.24
C ARG A 336 -22.79 15.42 -36.14
N PRO A 337 -22.17 16.58 -35.81
CA PRO A 337 -21.34 16.81 -34.60
C PRO A 337 -22.18 16.75 -33.32
N LEU A 338 -21.52 16.34 -32.21
CA LEU A 338 -22.18 16.34 -30.89
C LEU A 338 -22.70 17.77 -30.58
N PRO A 339 -23.96 17.95 -30.20
CA PRO A 339 -24.49 19.25 -29.82
C PRO A 339 -23.67 19.87 -28.67
N ALA A 340 -23.45 21.19 -28.72
CA ALA A 340 -22.88 21.87 -27.58
C ALA A 340 -23.77 21.65 -26.36
N GLY A 341 -23.19 21.21 -25.25
CA GLY A 341 -23.95 20.88 -24.03
C GLY A 341 -24.55 19.48 -24.01
N THR A 342 -24.00 18.53 -24.78
CA THR A 342 -24.35 17.09 -24.64
C THR A 342 -24.25 16.70 -23.15
N PRO A 343 -25.31 16.15 -22.55
CA PRO A 343 -25.32 15.80 -21.14
C PRO A 343 -24.32 14.68 -20.81
N ASP A 344 -23.80 14.72 -19.62
CA ASP A 344 -22.95 13.67 -19.08
C ASP A 344 -23.74 12.34 -18.99
N ARG A 345 -23.03 11.23 -19.08
CA ARG A 345 -23.61 9.88 -19.04
C ARG A 345 -23.37 9.25 -17.67
N ASP A 346 -24.44 9.00 -16.95
CA ASP A 346 -24.43 8.49 -15.57
C ASP A 346 -25.21 7.17 -15.39
N GLU A 347 -25.56 6.50 -16.50
CA GLU A 347 -26.36 5.27 -16.46
C GLU A 347 -25.53 4.03 -16.05
N ALA A 348 -24.20 4.11 -16.11
CA ALA A 348 -23.32 3.01 -15.72
C ALA A 348 -23.19 2.94 -14.18
N VAL A 349 -23.88 2.00 -13.56
CA VAL A 349 -23.86 1.79 -12.10
C VAL A 349 -23.34 0.39 -11.80
N PHE A 350 -22.27 0.31 -11.00
CA PHE A 350 -21.62 -0.95 -10.66
C PHE A 350 -21.81 -1.25 -9.15
N GLU A 351 -22.56 -2.31 -8.86
CA GLU A 351 -22.75 -2.78 -7.48
C GLU A 351 -21.44 -3.32 -6.92
N ALA A 352 -21.08 -2.89 -5.70
CA ALA A 352 -19.84 -3.30 -5.06
C ALA A 352 -19.73 -4.83 -4.90
N GLU A 353 -20.82 -5.48 -4.50
CA GLU A 353 -20.88 -6.92 -4.31
C GLU A 353 -20.58 -7.70 -5.58
N ARG A 354 -21.05 -7.20 -6.72
CA ARG A 354 -20.78 -7.80 -8.02
C ARG A 354 -19.29 -7.64 -8.41
N VAL A 355 -18.74 -6.46 -8.20
CA VAL A 355 -17.31 -6.18 -8.46
C VAL A 355 -16.42 -7.06 -7.59
N GLU A 356 -16.77 -7.22 -6.30
CA GLU A 356 -16.06 -8.11 -5.36
C GLU A 356 -16.14 -9.59 -5.79
N ALA A 357 -17.30 -10.05 -6.24
CA ALA A 357 -17.51 -11.42 -6.71
C ALA A 357 -16.74 -11.71 -8.02
N GLU A 358 -16.77 -10.81 -8.98
CA GLU A 358 -16.03 -10.92 -10.26
C GLU A 358 -14.52 -10.99 -10.01
N ARG A 359 -14.02 -10.16 -9.06
CA ARG A 359 -12.62 -10.18 -8.65
C ARG A 359 -12.22 -11.50 -7.98
N ALA A 360 -13.02 -11.98 -7.03
CA ALA A 360 -12.76 -13.25 -6.34
C ALA A 360 -12.72 -14.43 -7.33
N GLY A 361 -13.56 -14.39 -8.35
CA GLY A 361 -13.55 -15.35 -9.47
C GLY A 361 -12.27 -15.31 -10.30
N ALA A 362 -11.80 -14.11 -10.63
CA ALA A 362 -10.57 -13.90 -11.38
C ALA A 362 -9.32 -14.35 -10.58
N GLU A 363 -9.26 -14.08 -9.28
CA GLU A 363 -8.17 -14.53 -8.40
C GLU A 363 -8.10 -16.05 -8.27
N ARG A 364 -9.24 -16.75 -8.21
CA ARG A 364 -9.32 -18.22 -8.21
C ARG A 364 -8.83 -18.82 -9.53
N ALA A 365 -9.31 -18.30 -10.66
CA ALA A 365 -8.87 -18.74 -11.98
C ALA A 365 -7.38 -18.50 -12.22
N GLY A 366 -6.82 -17.40 -11.70
CA GLY A 366 -5.38 -17.11 -11.74
C GLY A 366 -4.56 -18.09 -10.90
N SER A 367 -5.01 -18.44 -9.69
CA SER A 367 -4.33 -19.39 -8.81
C SER A 367 -4.36 -20.82 -9.36
N GLU A 368 -5.45 -21.24 -10.00
CA GLU A 368 -5.56 -22.55 -10.66
C GLU A 368 -4.62 -22.68 -11.86
N ARG A 369 -4.47 -21.62 -12.66
CA ARG A 369 -3.51 -21.59 -13.80
C ARG A 369 -2.07 -21.66 -13.31
N ALA A 370 -1.71 -20.88 -12.27
CA ALA A 370 -0.38 -20.91 -11.69
C ALA A 370 -0.04 -22.26 -11.02
N GLY A 371 -1.03 -22.94 -10.44
CA GLY A 371 -0.90 -24.31 -9.93
C GLY A 371 -0.65 -25.32 -11.03
N ALA A 372 -1.40 -25.23 -12.13
CA ALA A 372 -1.26 -26.13 -13.29
C ALA A 372 0.08 -25.95 -14.02
N GLU A 373 0.63 -24.72 -14.06
CA GLU A 373 1.95 -24.47 -14.66
C GLU A 373 3.09 -25.05 -13.78
N ARG A 374 2.99 -24.96 -12.46
CA ARG A 374 3.96 -25.58 -11.53
C ARG A 374 3.99 -27.10 -11.63
N ASP A 375 2.82 -27.72 -11.82
CA ASP A 375 2.69 -29.17 -11.94
C ASP A 375 3.26 -29.70 -13.29
N ARG A 376 3.17 -28.89 -14.34
CA ARG A 376 3.78 -29.17 -15.65
C ARG A 376 5.31 -28.97 -15.66
N GLY A 377 5.81 -27.96 -14.92
CA GLY A 377 7.26 -27.71 -14.80
C GLY A 377 8.00 -28.67 -13.86
N GLY A 378 7.30 -29.40 -13.01
CA GLY A 378 7.88 -30.42 -12.12
C GLY A 378 7.98 -31.83 -12.72
N ARG A 379 7.48 -32.04 -13.96
CA ARG A 379 7.53 -33.31 -14.68
C ARG A 379 8.48 -33.32 -15.89
N ALA A 380 9.23 -32.26 -16.10
CA ALA A 380 10.32 -32.16 -17.06
C ALA A 380 11.66 -32.10 -16.31
#